data_a5b5778d92c99adacf940346d6809f0f
#
_entry.id   a5b5778d92c99adacf940346d6809f0f
#
_cell.length_a   1.000
_cell.length_b   1.000
_cell.length_c   1.000
_cell.angle_alpha   90.00
_cell.angle_beta   90.00
_cell.angle_gamma   90.00
#
_symmetry.space_group_name_H-M   'P 1'
#
loop_
_entity.id
_entity.type
_entity.pdbx_description
1 polymer ?
#
loop_
_entity_poly.entity_id
_entity_poly.type
_entity_poly.pdbx_seq_one_letter_code
_entity_poly.pdbx_strand_id
1 'polypeptide(L)'
;MATDVDDLPELDNQESYTAAREALDSARERMEELREEVPAAEAKVERLTEEVDETRVAVAAGDATDEDLEAAKAGLAEAEKRLEDLREEKEAQAGAVDRLESRLDEARGRAAGTIAEDYAAAAEAVMAQKARALRSLATALEKMQALKQRAAENGLRRDERVPTVTPAVKTRNGDEVGADRLRYRADQLDERAE
;
A
#
# COMPACT_ATOMS: atom_id res chain seq x y z
N MET A 1 -21.50 13.90 -9.08
CA MET A 1 -21.13 12.57 -9.57
C MET A 1 -21.04 11.68 -8.35
N ALA A 2 -21.68 10.51 -8.32
CA ALA A 2 -21.46 9.57 -7.23
C ALA A 2 -20.07 8.96 -7.48
N THR A 3 -19.14 9.17 -6.58
CA THR A 3 -17.86 8.48 -6.60
C THR A 3 -18.18 7.01 -6.32
N ASP A 4 -17.89 6.15 -7.27
CA ASP A 4 -18.04 4.71 -7.06
C ASP A 4 -16.98 4.29 -6.04
N VAL A 5 -17.37 3.50 -5.05
CA VAL A 5 -16.44 3.06 -3.99
C VAL A 5 -15.35 2.17 -4.59
N ASP A 6 -15.66 1.51 -5.71
CA ASP A 6 -14.74 0.65 -6.45
C ASP A 6 -13.65 1.43 -7.21
N ASP A 7 -13.82 2.76 -7.41
CA ASP A 7 -12.86 3.64 -8.08
C ASP A 7 -11.90 4.35 -7.11
N LEU A 8 -11.96 4.03 -5.81
CA LEU A 8 -11.06 4.65 -4.83
C LEU A 8 -9.62 4.15 -5.00
N PRO A 9 -8.63 5.05 -4.87
CA PRO A 9 -7.24 4.70 -5.09
C PRO A 9 -6.72 3.72 -4.02
N GLU A 10 -5.91 2.77 -4.47
CA GLU A 10 -5.17 1.84 -3.62
C GLU A 10 -3.70 2.27 -3.51
N LEU A 11 -3.02 1.83 -2.46
CA LEU A 11 -1.62 2.15 -2.22
C LEU A 11 -0.72 1.69 -3.38
N ASP A 12 -0.96 0.48 -3.89
CA ASP A 12 -0.21 -0.12 -4.99
C ASP A 12 -0.42 0.59 -6.35
N ASN A 13 -1.43 1.47 -6.46
CA ASN A 13 -1.69 2.30 -7.64
C ASN A 13 -0.98 3.67 -7.55
N GLN A 14 -0.26 3.95 -6.46
CA GLN A 14 0.48 5.19 -6.29
C GLN A 14 1.89 5.06 -6.90
N GLU A 15 2.14 5.76 -8.02
CA GLU A 15 3.38 5.67 -8.79
C GLU A 15 4.65 5.89 -7.94
N SER A 16 4.61 6.85 -7.01
CA SER A 16 5.76 7.13 -6.13
C SER A 16 6.05 6.01 -5.13
N TYR A 17 5.02 5.28 -4.68
CA TYR A 17 5.17 4.14 -3.79
C TYR A 17 5.67 2.91 -4.53
N THR A 18 5.09 2.61 -5.70
CA THR A 18 5.52 1.47 -6.54
C THR A 18 6.95 1.62 -7.01
N ALA A 19 7.36 2.81 -7.48
CA ALA A 19 8.74 3.09 -7.88
C ALA A 19 9.74 2.94 -6.71
N ALA A 20 9.39 3.40 -5.51
CA ALA A 20 10.24 3.23 -4.33
C ALA A 20 10.38 1.77 -3.92
N ARG A 21 9.29 0.99 -4.01
CA ARG A 21 9.28 -0.45 -3.74
C ARG A 21 10.15 -1.22 -4.73
N GLU A 22 9.98 -0.98 -6.03
CA GLU A 22 10.78 -1.62 -7.08
C GLU A 22 12.28 -1.33 -6.92
N ALA A 23 12.63 -0.09 -6.59
CA ALA A 23 14.02 0.28 -6.35
C ALA A 23 14.61 -0.46 -5.12
N LEU A 24 13.83 -0.63 -4.05
CA LEU A 24 14.25 -1.38 -2.87
C LEU A 24 14.40 -2.88 -3.17
N ASP A 25 13.46 -3.46 -3.92
CA ASP A 25 13.51 -4.88 -4.29
C ASP A 25 14.76 -5.16 -5.13
N SER A 26 15.07 -4.32 -6.14
CA SER A 26 16.29 -4.44 -6.95
C SER A 26 17.57 -4.30 -6.11
N ALA A 27 17.57 -3.39 -5.13
CA ALA A 27 18.72 -3.23 -4.24
C ALA A 27 18.93 -4.45 -3.32
N ARG A 28 17.85 -5.07 -2.87
CA ARG A 28 17.90 -6.31 -2.08
C ARG A 28 18.37 -7.51 -2.88
N GLU A 29 17.93 -7.62 -4.14
CA GLU A 29 18.42 -8.67 -5.06
C GLU A 29 19.94 -8.54 -5.24
N ARG A 30 20.46 -7.34 -5.51
CA ARG A 30 21.91 -7.13 -5.62
C ARG A 30 22.66 -7.45 -4.34
N MET A 31 22.08 -7.12 -3.16
CA MET A 31 22.67 -7.48 -1.88
C MET A 31 22.76 -9.00 -1.68
N GLU A 32 21.78 -9.75 -2.15
CA GLU A 32 21.79 -11.21 -2.05
C GLU A 32 22.86 -11.82 -2.96
N GLU A 33 23.03 -11.30 -4.20
CA GLU A 33 24.12 -11.68 -5.09
C GLU A 33 25.49 -11.45 -4.42
N LEU A 34 25.70 -10.27 -3.81
CA LEU A 34 26.95 -9.96 -3.11
C LEU A 34 27.21 -10.82 -1.87
N ARG A 35 26.15 -11.35 -1.24
CA ARG A 35 26.28 -12.34 -0.15
C ARG A 35 26.82 -13.68 -0.63
N GLU A 36 26.60 -14.02 -1.89
CA GLU A 36 27.13 -15.23 -2.51
C GLU A 36 28.49 -14.99 -3.14
N GLU A 37 28.70 -13.81 -3.81
CA GLU A 37 29.95 -13.48 -4.50
C GLU A 37 31.13 -13.28 -3.54
N VAL A 38 30.94 -12.64 -2.38
CA VAL A 38 32.01 -12.37 -1.43
C VAL A 38 32.63 -13.67 -0.87
N PRO A 39 31.87 -14.64 -0.35
CA PRO A 39 32.44 -15.92 0.10
C PRO A 39 33.13 -16.71 -1.02
N ALA A 40 32.58 -16.64 -2.25
CA ALA A 40 33.22 -17.30 -3.40
C ALA A 40 34.57 -16.67 -3.74
N ALA A 41 34.68 -15.34 -3.66
CA ALA A 41 35.94 -14.62 -3.84
C ALA A 41 36.93 -14.93 -2.70
N GLU A 42 36.46 -15.01 -1.44
CA GLU A 42 37.29 -15.42 -0.29
C GLU A 42 37.88 -16.81 -0.50
N ALA A 43 37.07 -17.79 -0.89
CA ALA A 43 37.55 -19.14 -1.20
C ALA A 43 38.52 -19.20 -2.38
N LYS A 44 38.36 -18.28 -3.36
CA LYS A 44 39.32 -18.15 -4.47
C LYS A 44 40.66 -17.61 -3.98
N VAL A 45 40.69 -16.60 -3.13
CA VAL A 45 41.91 -16.04 -2.55
C VAL A 45 42.65 -17.09 -1.72
N GLU A 46 41.93 -17.84 -0.88
CA GLU A 46 42.51 -18.93 -0.07
C GLU A 46 43.20 -19.98 -0.96
N ARG A 47 42.52 -20.45 -1.99
CA ARG A 47 43.07 -21.43 -2.94
C ARG A 47 44.31 -20.91 -3.68
N LEU A 48 44.28 -19.63 -4.16
CA LEU A 48 45.41 -19.04 -4.84
C LEU A 48 46.59 -18.78 -3.88
N THR A 49 46.33 -18.56 -2.59
CA THR A 49 47.36 -18.47 -1.56
C THR A 49 48.09 -19.80 -1.41
N GLU A 50 47.35 -20.90 -1.35
CA GLU A 50 47.91 -22.26 -1.32
C GLU A 50 48.73 -22.55 -2.59
N GLU A 51 48.21 -22.19 -3.77
CA GLU A 51 48.90 -22.34 -5.04
C GLU A 51 50.24 -21.57 -5.08
N VAL A 52 50.31 -20.37 -4.59
CA VAL A 52 51.53 -19.57 -4.48
C VAL A 52 52.53 -20.25 -3.53
N ASP A 53 52.08 -20.81 -2.40
CA ASP A 53 52.98 -21.50 -1.46
C ASP A 53 53.48 -22.85 -2.05
N GLU A 54 52.65 -23.62 -2.76
CA GLU A 54 53.05 -24.84 -3.47
C GLU A 54 54.07 -24.50 -4.58
N THR A 55 53.80 -23.48 -5.40
CA THR A 55 54.69 -23.05 -6.47
C THR A 55 56.06 -22.57 -5.89
N ARG A 56 56.07 -21.87 -4.76
CA ARG A 56 57.28 -21.47 -4.07
C ARG A 56 58.13 -22.69 -3.67
N VAL A 57 57.50 -23.74 -3.15
CA VAL A 57 58.18 -24.99 -2.80
C VAL A 57 58.72 -25.70 -4.04
N ALA A 58 57.91 -25.73 -5.14
CA ALA A 58 58.33 -26.32 -6.41
C ALA A 58 59.52 -25.60 -7.05
N VAL A 59 59.54 -24.27 -7.00
CA VAL A 59 60.72 -23.47 -7.44
C VAL A 59 61.97 -23.80 -6.61
N ALA A 60 61.83 -23.92 -5.30
CA ALA A 60 62.94 -24.28 -4.45
C ALA A 60 63.47 -25.74 -4.67
N ALA A 61 62.59 -26.61 -5.15
CA ALA A 61 62.93 -27.99 -5.56
C ALA A 61 63.53 -28.08 -6.97
N GLY A 62 63.39 -27.02 -7.78
CA GLY A 62 63.79 -26.98 -9.20
C GLY A 62 62.77 -27.57 -10.16
N ASP A 63 61.50 -27.80 -9.69
CA ASP A 63 60.38 -28.37 -10.44
C ASP A 63 59.51 -27.29 -11.11
N ALA A 64 59.67 -25.99 -10.75
CA ALA A 64 59.01 -24.82 -11.36
C ALA A 64 60.00 -23.66 -11.55
N THR A 65 59.59 -22.63 -12.27
CA THR A 65 60.39 -21.45 -12.57
C THR A 65 59.99 -20.25 -11.73
N ASP A 66 60.89 -19.25 -11.67
CA ASP A 66 60.56 -17.97 -11.02
C ASP A 66 59.40 -17.25 -11.76
N GLU A 67 59.27 -17.45 -13.09
CA GLU A 67 58.15 -16.91 -13.88
C GLU A 67 56.81 -17.51 -13.45
N ASP A 68 56.75 -18.80 -13.14
CA ASP A 68 55.55 -19.48 -12.64
C ASP A 68 55.13 -18.88 -11.27
N LEU A 69 56.13 -18.62 -10.42
CA LEU A 69 55.87 -18.03 -9.10
C LEU A 69 55.34 -16.59 -9.21
N GLU A 70 55.94 -15.78 -10.10
CA GLU A 70 55.47 -14.40 -10.34
C GLU A 70 54.04 -14.40 -10.97
N ALA A 71 53.74 -15.33 -11.87
CA ALA A 71 52.39 -15.48 -12.40
C ALA A 71 51.36 -15.88 -11.34
N ALA A 72 51.67 -16.82 -10.44
CA ALA A 72 50.83 -17.18 -9.32
C ALA A 72 50.58 -16.02 -8.37
N LYS A 73 51.62 -15.26 -8.01
CA LYS A 73 51.49 -14.03 -7.19
C LYS A 73 50.63 -12.97 -7.85
N ALA A 74 50.76 -12.77 -9.16
CA ALA A 74 49.95 -11.81 -9.90
C ALA A 74 48.45 -12.22 -9.87
N GLY A 75 48.17 -13.52 -10.04
CA GLY A 75 46.81 -14.07 -9.93
C GLY A 75 46.21 -13.87 -8.54
N LEU A 76 46.99 -14.10 -7.46
CA LEU A 76 46.57 -13.84 -6.10
C LEU A 76 46.26 -12.35 -5.87
N ALA A 77 47.15 -11.45 -6.29
CA ALA A 77 46.95 -10.00 -6.13
C ALA A 77 45.68 -9.50 -6.86
N GLU A 78 45.37 -10.03 -8.04
CA GLU A 78 44.15 -9.72 -8.75
C GLU A 78 42.90 -10.22 -8.00
N ALA A 79 42.95 -11.45 -7.43
CA ALA A 79 41.87 -12.00 -6.67
C ALA A 79 41.61 -11.24 -5.34
N GLU A 80 42.69 -10.86 -4.65
CA GLU A 80 42.63 -10.02 -3.42
C GLU A 80 41.97 -8.66 -3.73
N LYS A 81 42.40 -8.01 -4.80
CA LYS A 81 41.80 -6.76 -5.24
C LYS A 81 40.31 -6.93 -5.55
N ARG A 82 39.94 -7.99 -6.28
CA ARG A 82 38.53 -8.27 -6.58
C ARG A 82 37.69 -8.50 -5.31
N LEU A 83 38.26 -9.17 -4.32
CA LEU A 83 37.60 -9.37 -3.02
C LEU A 83 37.38 -8.04 -2.27
N GLU A 84 38.38 -7.15 -2.30
CA GLU A 84 38.27 -5.81 -1.73
C GLU A 84 37.15 -5.02 -2.41
N ASP A 85 37.14 -4.96 -3.75
CA ASP A 85 36.10 -4.28 -4.53
C ASP A 85 34.69 -4.81 -4.20
N LEU A 86 34.52 -6.13 -4.06
CA LEU A 86 33.24 -6.75 -3.71
C LEU A 86 32.80 -6.42 -2.28
N ARG A 87 33.72 -6.34 -1.34
CA ARG A 87 33.43 -5.95 0.05
C ARG A 87 33.01 -4.48 0.14
N GLU A 88 33.68 -3.58 -0.58
CA GLU A 88 33.30 -2.17 -0.68
C GLU A 88 31.92 -2.01 -1.33
N GLU A 89 31.66 -2.75 -2.42
CA GLU A 89 30.35 -2.74 -3.07
C GLU A 89 29.25 -3.22 -2.12
N LYS A 90 29.49 -4.31 -1.35
CA LYS A 90 28.56 -4.83 -0.38
C LYS A 90 28.22 -3.83 0.72
N GLU A 91 29.22 -3.09 1.24
CA GLU A 91 29.01 -2.05 2.23
C GLU A 91 28.21 -0.88 1.67
N ALA A 92 28.58 -0.43 0.46
CA ALA A 92 27.85 0.63 -0.24
C ALA A 92 26.39 0.24 -0.51
N GLN A 93 26.16 -1.02 -0.91
CA GLN A 93 24.82 -1.55 -1.17
C GLN A 93 23.99 -1.67 0.11
N ALA A 94 24.58 -2.05 1.24
CA ALA A 94 23.88 -2.06 2.53
C ALA A 94 23.37 -0.65 2.89
N GLY A 95 24.23 0.36 2.76
CA GLY A 95 23.81 1.75 2.97
C GLY A 95 22.78 2.25 1.93
N ALA A 96 22.76 1.68 0.72
CA ALA A 96 21.73 1.99 -0.27
C ALA A 96 20.36 1.39 0.14
N VAL A 97 20.34 0.15 0.62
CA VAL A 97 19.12 -0.51 1.11
C VAL A 97 18.50 0.30 2.25
N ASP A 98 19.27 0.71 3.26
CA ASP A 98 18.77 1.51 4.39
C ASP A 98 18.13 2.84 3.92
N ARG A 99 18.76 3.51 2.95
CA ARG A 99 18.22 4.75 2.37
C ARG A 99 16.94 4.52 1.58
N LEU A 100 16.85 3.39 0.86
CA LEU A 100 15.67 3.05 0.08
C LEU A 100 14.51 2.61 0.97
N GLU A 101 14.76 1.93 2.09
CA GLU A 101 13.74 1.64 3.10
C GLU A 101 13.13 2.92 3.67
N SER A 102 13.98 3.89 4.03
CA SER A 102 13.50 5.19 4.51
C SER A 102 12.67 5.93 3.45
N ARG A 103 13.09 5.89 2.18
CA ARG A 103 12.33 6.49 1.06
C ARG A 103 10.98 5.78 0.82
N LEU A 104 10.94 4.47 0.97
CA LEU A 104 9.70 3.70 0.85
C LEU A 104 8.71 4.09 1.95
N ASP A 105 9.17 4.23 3.19
CA ASP A 105 8.33 4.67 4.31
C ASP A 105 7.78 6.09 4.10
N GLU A 106 8.61 7.01 3.61
CA GLU A 106 8.16 8.36 3.24
C GLU A 106 7.15 8.35 2.08
N ALA A 107 7.40 7.55 1.04
CA ALA A 107 6.50 7.42 -0.10
C ALA A 107 5.16 6.82 0.34
N ARG A 108 5.19 5.80 1.21
CA ARG A 108 4.00 5.20 1.81
C ARG A 108 3.20 6.21 2.64
N GLY A 109 3.87 7.01 3.45
CA GLY A 109 3.22 8.05 4.26
C GLY A 109 2.52 9.10 3.40
N ARG A 110 3.16 9.55 2.32
CA ARG A 110 2.58 10.52 1.38
C ARG A 110 1.39 9.90 0.62
N ALA A 111 1.55 8.69 0.10
CA ALA A 111 0.48 7.98 -0.60
C ALA A 111 -0.73 7.73 0.31
N ALA A 112 -0.49 7.30 1.55
CA ALA A 112 -1.56 7.10 2.54
C ALA A 112 -2.30 8.41 2.86
N GLY A 113 -1.59 9.55 2.93
CA GLY A 113 -2.20 10.87 3.11
C GLY A 113 -3.15 11.23 1.96
N THR A 114 -2.68 11.09 0.71
CA THR A 114 -3.51 11.35 -0.48
C THR A 114 -4.75 10.45 -0.53
N ILE A 115 -4.55 9.15 -0.28
CA ILE A 115 -5.65 8.17 -0.24
C ILE A 115 -6.66 8.54 0.86
N ALA A 116 -6.18 8.94 2.04
CA ALA A 116 -7.07 9.35 3.15
C ALA A 116 -7.93 10.57 2.80
N GLU A 117 -7.39 11.55 2.05
CA GLU A 117 -8.14 12.70 1.56
C GLU A 117 -9.23 12.27 0.57
N ASP A 118 -8.91 11.39 -0.39
CA ASP A 118 -9.89 10.87 -1.35
C ASP A 118 -11.00 10.07 -0.68
N TYR A 119 -10.65 9.23 0.29
CA TYR A 119 -11.64 8.48 1.09
C TYR A 119 -12.52 9.40 1.95
N ALA A 120 -11.95 10.46 2.52
CA ALA A 120 -12.72 11.45 3.27
C ALA A 120 -13.74 12.16 2.36
N ALA A 121 -13.31 12.63 1.19
CA ALA A 121 -14.19 13.27 0.21
C ALA A 121 -15.30 12.33 -0.27
N ALA A 122 -14.98 11.06 -0.52
CA ALA A 122 -15.98 10.04 -0.88
C ALA A 122 -16.98 9.79 0.25
N ALA A 123 -16.52 9.70 1.51
CA ALA A 123 -17.37 9.54 2.68
C ALA A 123 -18.33 10.74 2.85
N GLU A 124 -17.84 11.97 2.68
CA GLU A 124 -18.68 13.18 2.70
C GLU A 124 -19.75 13.14 1.60
N ALA A 125 -19.37 12.77 0.38
CA ALA A 125 -20.33 12.64 -0.72
C ALA A 125 -21.43 11.61 -0.42
N VAL A 126 -21.07 10.45 0.14
CA VAL A 126 -22.02 9.40 0.56
C VAL A 126 -22.91 9.90 1.69
N MET A 127 -22.36 10.62 2.68
CA MET A 127 -23.15 11.20 3.78
C MET A 127 -24.16 12.24 3.26
N ALA A 128 -23.75 13.11 2.35
CA ALA A 128 -24.63 14.10 1.70
C ALA A 128 -25.74 13.43 0.88
N GLN A 129 -25.42 12.34 0.18
CA GLN A 129 -26.43 11.57 -0.55
C GLN A 129 -27.43 10.92 0.40
N LYS A 130 -26.96 10.33 1.50
CA LYS A 130 -27.81 9.76 2.54
C LYS A 130 -28.72 10.82 3.18
N ALA A 131 -28.20 12.00 3.48
CA ALA A 131 -28.99 13.11 4.02
C ALA A 131 -30.12 13.53 3.05
N ARG A 132 -29.80 13.65 1.75
CA ARG A 132 -30.82 13.95 0.71
C ARG A 132 -31.90 12.86 0.63
N ALA A 133 -31.51 11.59 0.67
CA ALA A 133 -32.46 10.47 0.66
C ALA A 133 -33.37 10.49 1.88
N LEU A 134 -32.84 10.78 3.07
CA LEU A 134 -33.63 10.88 4.31
C LEU A 134 -34.64 12.06 4.26
N ARG A 135 -34.24 13.23 3.71
CA ARG A 135 -35.17 14.37 3.53
C ARG A 135 -36.27 14.06 2.53
N SER A 136 -35.94 13.40 1.41
CA SER A 136 -36.93 12.97 0.43
C SER A 136 -37.95 12.01 1.02
N LEU A 137 -37.46 11.06 1.84
CA LEU A 137 -38.33 10.11 2.55
C LEU A 137 -39.21 10.80 3.60
N ALA A 138 -38.67 11.77 4.35
CA ALA A 138 -39.45 12.57 5.29
C ALA A 138 -40.59 13.31 4.59
N THR A 139 -40.29 13.96 3.46
CA THR A 139 -41.30 14.66 2.64
C THR A 139 -42.39 13.72 2.10
N ALA A 140 -42.02 12.51 1.69
CA ALA A 140 -42.96 11.50 1.24
C ALA A 140 -43.91 11.06 2.38
N LEU A 141 -43.37 10.85 3.59
CA LEU A 141 -44.16 10.51 4.76
C LEU A 141 -45.16 11.61 5.15
N GLU A 142 -44.74 12.88 5.10
CA GLU A 142 -45.65 14.02 5.37
C GLU A 142 -46.79 14.10 4.36
N LYS A 143 -46.47 13.95 3.05
CA LYS A 143 -47.51 13.92 2.01
C LYS A 143 -48.51 12.78 2.23
N MET A 144 -48.02 11.61 2.64
CA MET A 144 -48.90 10.49 2.95
C MET A 144 -49.76 10.75 4.19
N GLN A 145 -49.23 11.37 5.24
CA GLN A 145 -50.03 11.76 6.41
C GLN A 145 -51.11 12.76 6.03
N ALA A 146 -50.74 13.79 5.23
CA ALA A 146 -51.72 14.78 4.73
C ALA A 146 -52.84 14.12 3.87
N LEU A 147 -52.48 13.16 3.02
CA LEU A 147 -53.47 12.40 2.25
C LEU A 147 -54.41 11.58 3.15
N LYS A 148 -53.87 10.90 4.16
CA LYS A 148 -54.65 10.16 5.14
C LYS A 148 -55.64 11.07 5.90
N GLN A 149 -55.15 12.23 6.33
CA GLN A 149 -55.98 13.20 7.04
C GLN A 149 -57.11 13.74 6.15
N ARG A 150 -56.80 14.15 4.89
CA ARG A 150 -57.84 14.58 3.94
C ARG A 150 -58.85 13.48 3.60
N ALA A 151 -58.41 12.24 3.47
CA ALA A 151 -59.30 11.12 3.26
C ALA A 151 -60.29 10.93 4.45
N ALA A 152 -59.74 11.05 5.68
CA ALA A 152 -60.58 10.98 6.88
C ALA A 152 -61.59 12.17 6.99
N GLU A 153 -61.15 13.40 6.68
CA GLU A 153 -62.03 14.58 6.66
C GLU A 153 -63.15 14.49 5.63
N ASN A 154 -62.90 13.80 4.51
CA ASN A 154 -63.92 13.51 3.47
C ASN A 154 -64.73 12.24 3.74
N GLY A 155 -64.64 11.65 4.93
CA GLY A 155 -65.45 10.49 5.31
C GLY A 155 -65.12 9.18 4.58
N LEU A 156 -63.96 9.13 3.86
CA LEU A 156 -63.52 7.91 3.21
C LEU A 156 -63.07 6.91 4.26
N ARG A 157 -63.75 5.78 4.34
CA ARG A 157 -63.41 4.71 5.26
C ARG A 157 -62.11 4.03 4.82
N ARG A 158 -61.37 3.49 5.80
CA ARG A 158 -60.03 2.87 5.63
C ARG A 158 -59.93 1.79 4.56
N ASP A 159 -61.07 1.23 4.14
CA ASP A 159 -61.19 0.07 3.24
C ASP A 159 -61.49 0.45 1.78
N GLU A 160 -61.79 1.71 1.49
CA GLU A 160 -62.15 2.15 0.14
C GLU A 160 -60.94 2.82 -0.57
N ARG A 161 -60.08 2.01 -1.23
CA ARG A 161 -59.15 2.38 -2.31
C ARG A 161 -58.06 3.38 -1.97
N VAL A 162 -57.81 3.74 -0.73
CA VAL A 162 -56.52 4.42 -0.36
C VAL A 162 -55.50 3.30 -0.11
N PRO A 163 -54.46 3.20 -0.92
CA PRO A 163 -53.46 2.17 -0.70
C PRO A 163 -52.95 2.27 0.73
N THR A 164 -53.09 1.24 1.51
CA THR A 164 -52.48 1.11 2.82
C THR A 164 -50.99 0.79 2.65
N VAL A 165 -50.31 1.61 1.85
CA VAL A 165 -48.86 1.63 1.86
C VAL A 165 -48.47 2.45 3.07
N THR A 166 -48.30 1.80 4.17
CA THR A 166 -47.56 2.34 5.30
C THR A 166 -46.11 2.09 4.96
N PRO A 167 -45.34 3.10 4.43
CA PRO A 167 -43.91 2.98 4.47
C PRO A 167 -43.54 3.31 5.94
N ALA A 168 -43.72 2.37 6.82
CA ALA A 168 -43.07 2.41 8.09
C ALA A 168 -41.60 2.17 7.76
N VAL A 169 -40.82 3.25 7.75
CA VAL A 169 -39.35 3.14 7.83
C VAL A 169 -39.10 2.57 9.21
N LYS A 170 -38.92 1.27 9.31
CA LYS A 170 -38.59 0.61 10.55
C LYS A 170 -37.09 0.73 10.80
N THR A 171 -36.72 1.09 12.03
CA THR A 171 -35.33 0.91 12.48
C THR A 171 -35.00 -0.59 12.49
N ARG A 172 -33.73 -0.91 12.64
CA ARG A 172 -33.25 -2.30 12.83
C ARG A 172 -33.95 -3.00 14.01
N ASN A 173 -34.46 -2.22 14.97
CA ASN A 173 -35.18 -2.69 16.16
C ASN A 173 -36.72 -2.73 15.97
N GLY A 174 -37.22 -2.45 14.75
CA GLY A 174 -38.62 -2.51 14.44
C GLY A 174 -39.47 -1.27 14.78
N ASP A 175 -38.84 -0.18 15.33
CA ASP A 175 -39.53 1.05 15.67
C ASP A 175 -39.88 1.85 14.42
N GLU A 176 -41.07 2.46 14.36
CA GLU A 176 -41.48 3.35 13.29
C GLU A 176 -40.75 4.70 13.41
N VAL A 177 -40.14 5.15 12.30
CA VAL A 177 -39.43 6.43 12.25
C VAL A 177 -40.31 7.48 11.59
N GLY A 178 -40.69 8.52 12.34
CA GLY A 178 -41.44 9.67 11.83
C GLY A 178 -40.56 10.60 10.96
N ALA A 179 -41.23 11.45 10.18
CA ALA A 179 -40.59 12.40 9.28
C ALA A 179 -39.61 13.34 10.02
N ASP A 180 -39.96 13.81 11.20
CA ASP A 180 -39.10 14.71 12.00
C ASP A 180 -37.80 14.06 12.41
N ARG A 181 -37.84 12.77 12.76
CA ARG A 181 -36.64 12.03 13.12
C ARG A 181 -35.73 11.77 11.93
N LEU A 182 -36.29 11.63 10.73
CA LEU A 182 -35.52 11.51 9.49
C LEU A 182 -34.84 12.83 9.12
N ARG A 183 -35.53 13.97 9.28
CA ARG A 183 -34.95 15.30 9.08
C ARG A 183 -33.82 15.57 10.05
N TYR A 184 -34.05 15.37 11.33
CA TYR A 184 -33.02 15.53 12.35
C TYR A 184 -31.76 14.70 12.06
N ARG A 185 -31.92 13.46 11.61
CA ARG A 185 -30.76 12.64 11.18
C ARG A 185 -30.10 13.15 9.92
N ALA A 186 -30.86 13.71 8.98
CA ALA A 186 -30.28 14.31 7.79
C ALA A 186 -29.44 15.51 8.14
N ASP A 187 -29.94 16.40 9.03
CA ASP A 187 -29.23 17.60 9.46
C ASP A 187 -27.97 17.26 10.25
N GLN A 188 -28.00 16.23 11.10
CA GLN A 188 -26.80 15.73 11.78
C GLN A 188 -25.73 15.14 10.84
N LEU A 189 -26.13 14.63 9.68
CA LEU A 189 -25.18 14.11 8.68
C LEU A 189 -24.54 15.26 7.88
N ASP A 190 -25.27 16.35 7.64
CA ASP A 190 -24.73 17.55 6.99
C ASP A 190 -23.75 18.28 7.91
N GLU A 191 -24.06 18.41 9.22
CA GLU A 191 -23.16 19.01 10.23
C GLU A 191 -21.83 18.26 10.41
N ARG A 192 -21.78 16.97 10.08
CA ARG A 192 -20.56 16.15 10.15
C ARG A 192 -19.76 16.16 8.85
N ALA A 193 -20.35 16.68 7.79
CA ALA A 193 -19.71 16.80 6.47
C ALA A 193 -19.08 18.18 6.24
N GLU A 194 -19.34 19.14 7.14
CA GLU A 194 -18.66 20.45 7.23
C GLU A 194 -17.42 20.36 8.15
#